data_41cb8c6cf0b1070a06f4338c8ee21086
#
_entry.id   41cb8c6cf0b1070a06f4338c8ee21086
#
_cell.length_a   1.000
_cell.length_b   1.000
_cell.length_c   1.000
_cell.angle_alpha   90.00
_cell.angle_beta   90.00
_cell.angle_gamma   90.00
#
_symmetry.space_group_name_H-M   'P 1'
#
loop_
_entity.id
_entity.type
_entity.pdbx_description
1 polymer ?
#
loop_
_entity_poly.entity_id
_entity_poly.type
_entity_poly.pdbx_seq_one_letter_code
_entity_poly.pdbx_strand_id
1 'polypeptide(L)'
;MTLLLIRHGETDWNREPARCQGWADIGLNETGRAQARALGGALAGRGIELIVTSHLLRARETAELIREELGGELPLVVDPRLAETHRGEWETQLFKDIMAEEPESWRHYREHPETFRFPGGESLADQQRRVLACLRDCATDGRTTLLMTHGGSIRLARCFLEGHGIDAFHETRTANGGVDEVATDGLAARIDAFLSGAG
;
A
#
# COMPACT_ATOMS: atom_id res chain seq x y z
N MET A 1 -4.01 -14.28 -15.06
CA MET A 1 -2.93 -13.38 -14.63
C MET A 1 -3.22 -12.89 -13.24
N THR A 2 -2.19 -12.47 -12.48
CA THR A 2 -2.33 -12.18 -11.06
C THR A 2 -1.59 -10.91 -10.71
N LEU A 3 -2.18 -10.06 -9.88
CA LEU A 3 -1.51 -8.97 -9.20
C LEU A 3 -1.14 -9.44 -7.78
N LEU A 4 0.09 -9.23 -7.38
CA LEU A 4 0.60 -9.54 -6.05
C LEU A 4 0.82 -8.23 -5.29
N LEU A 5 -0.11 -7.87 -4.40
CA LEU A 5 0.04 -6.66 -3.58
C LEU A 5 0.87 -6.99 -2.35
N ILE A 6 1.94 -6.27 -2.16
CA ILE A 6 2.92 -6.52 -1.09
C ILE A 6 3.19 -5.24 -0.32
N ARG A 7 3.15 -5.35 1.01
CA ARG A 7 3.55 -4.28 1.91
C ARG A 7 5.07 -4.26 2.05
N HIS A 8 5.66 -3.05 2.03
CA HIS A 8 7.09 -2.86 2.30
C HIS A 8 7.55 -3.51 3.60
N GLY A 9 8.84 -3.83 3.71
CA GLY A 9 9.48 -4.34 4.90
C GLY A 9 9.46 -3.36 6.09
N GLU A 10 9.89 -3.81 7.25
CA GLU A 10 9.89 -3.01 8.48
C GLU A 10 10.80 -1.78 8.37
N THR A 11 10.32 -0.67 8.96
CA THR A 11 11.11 0.54 9.22
C THR A 11 11.22 0.76 10.73
N ASP A 12 12.13 1.61 11.19
CA ASP A 12 12.21 1.94 12.62
C ASP A 12 10.92 2.59 13.15
N TRP A 13 10.16 3.24 12.29
CA TRP A 13 8.89 3.88 12.66
C TRP A 13 7.70 2.91 12.74
N ASN A 14 7.89 1.65 12.35
CA ASN A 14 6.89 0.60 12.60
C ASN A 14 6.98 0.03 14.03
N ARG A 15 8.09 0.26 14.73
CA ARG A 15 8.32 -0.23 16.10
C ARG A 15 7.70 0.72 17.13
N GLU A 16 7.33 0.17 18.27
CA GLU A 16 6.87 0.97 19.41
C GLU A 16 8.03 1.77 20.04
N PRO A 17 7.81 3.06 20.33
CA PRO A 17 6.60 3.82 20.06
C PRO A 17 6.46 4.21 18.58
N ALA A 18 5.39 3.71 17.94
CA ALA A 18 5.21 3.84 16.50
C ALA A 18 4.94 5.29 16.05
N ARG A 19 5.51 5.66 14.89
CA ARG A 19 5.31 6.98 14.26
C ARG A 19 4.45 6.89 13.01
N CYS A 20 3.70 7.93 12.78
CA CYS A 20 2.95 8.13 11.56
C CYS A 20 3.91 8.38 10.38
N GLN A 21 3.98 7.46 9.44
CA GLN A 21 4.91 7.56 8.31
C GLN A 21 4.36 8.43 7.17
N GLY A 22 3.14 8.12 6.71
CA GLY A 22 2.57 8.81 5.55
C GLY A 22 3.54 8.87 4.37
N TRP A 23 3.81 10.06 3.86
CA TRP A 23 4.77 10.34 2.80
C TRP A 23 6.18 10.69 3.30
N ALA A 24 6.42 10.68 4.62
CA ALA A 24 7.79 10.82 5.12
C ALA A 24 8.69 9.73 4.53
N ASP A 25 9.82 10.16 3.95
CA ASP A 25 10.68 9.29 3.14
C ASP A 25 11.73 8.59 4.00
N ILE A 26 11.27 7.60 4.79
CA ILE A 26 12.12 6.75 5.63
C ILE A 26 12.40 5.42 4.93
N GLY A 27 13.65 4.93 5.06
CA GLY A 27 14.11 3.64 4.53
C GLY A 27 13.79 2.44 5.44
N LEU A 28 14.14 1.26 4.97
CA LEU A 28 14.04 0.02 5.73
C LEU A 28 15.09 -0.01 6.85
N ASN A 29 14.74 -0.65 7.97
CA ASN A 29 15.74 -1.09 8.94
C ASN A 29 16.32 -2.47 8.54
N GLU A 30 17.23 -3.01 9.34
CA GLU A 30 17.88 -4.30 9.05
C GLU A 30 16.85 -5.45 8.97
N THR A 31 15.87 -5.45 9.87
CA THR A 31 14.79 -6.44 9.87
C THR A 31 13.98 -6.35 8.57
N GLY A 32 13.64 -5.14 8.12
CA GLY A 32 12.90 -4.92 6.87
C GLY A 32 13.68 -5.39 5.64
N ARG A 33 14.98 -5.17 5.60
CA ARG A 33 15.85 -5.68 4.52
C ARG A 33 15.90 -7.21 4.50
N ALA A 34 16.02 -7.83 5.69
CA ALA A 34 15.97 -9.29 5.79
C ALA A 34 14.61 -9.86 5.36
N GLN A 35 13.50 -9.20 5.75
CA GLN A 35 12.16 -9.57 5.31
C GLN A 35 12.02 -9.49 3.77
N ALA A 36 12.54 -8.42 3.15
CA ALA A 36 12.48 -8.25 1.70
C ALA A 36 13.24 -9.36 0.95
N ARG A 37 14.46 -9.72 1.38
CA ARG A 37 15.22 -10.82 0.78
C ARG A 37 14.53 -12.17 0.95
N ALA A 38 14.06 -12.48 2.16
CA ALA A 38 13.33 -13.72 2.43
C ALA A 38 12.08 -13.84 1.55
N LEU A 39 11.35 -12.73 1.37
CA LEU A 39 10.17 -12.68 0.51
C LEU A 39 10.55 -12.88 -0.97
N GLY A 40 11.64 -12.25 -1.45
CA GLY A 40 12.15 -12.47 -2.79
C GLY A 40 12.42 -13.95 -3.08
N GLY A 41 13.10 -14.64 -2.15
CA GLY A 41 13.31 -16.08 -2.26
C GLY A 41 12.00 -16.89 -2.27
N ALA A 42 11.01 -16.51 -1.46
CA ALA A 42 9.70 -17.17 -1.42
C ALA A 42 8.85 -16.94 -2.69
N LEU A 43 9.12 -15.87 -3.41
CA LEU A 43 8.44 -15.51 -4.66
C LEU A 43 9.10 -16.15 -5.89
N ALA A 44 10.23 -16.82 -5.74
CA ALA A 44 10.88 -17.52 -6.85
C ALA A 44 9.93 -18.52 -7.51
N GLY A 45 9.92 -18.53 -8.84
CA GLY A 45 9.03 -19.42 -9.63
C GLY A 45 7.56 -18.99 -9.72
N ARG A 46 7.16 -17.85 -9.14
CA ARG A 46 5.78 -17.32 -9.21
C ARG A 46 5.44 -16.70 -10.58
N GLY A 47 6.37 -16.69 -11.54
CA GLY A 47 6.14 -16.16 -12.88
C GLY A 47 5.93 -14.64 -12.90
N ILE A 48 6.55 -13.90 -11.99
CA ILE A 48 6.50 -12.44 -11.96
C ILE A 48 7.23 -11.90 -13.19
N GLU A 49 6.59 -10.98 -13.90
CA GLU A 49 7.09 -10.40 -15.15
C GLU A 49 7.34 -8.89 -15.05
N LEU A 50 6.76 -8.24 -14.02
CA LEU A 50 6.88 -6.80 -13.78
C LEU A 50 6.82 -6.53 -12.28
N ILE A 51 7.63 -5.56 -11.83
CA ILE A 51 7.52 -4.96 -10.51
C ILE A 51 7.09 -3.50 -10.68
N VAL A 52 5.97 -3.12 -10.05
CA VAL A 52 5.53 -1.72 -9.92
C VAL A 52 5.62 -1.33 -8.47
N THR A 53 6.32 -0.26 -8.15
CA THR A 53 6.57 0.16 -6.77
C THR A 53 6.15 1.59 -6.49
N SER A 54 5.69 1.84 -5.27
CA SER A 54 5.55 3.20 -4.74
C SER A 54 6.87 3.97 -4.83
N HIS A 55 6.79 5.29 -4.98
CA HIS A 55 7.98 6.15 -5.00
C HIS A 55 8.67 6.32 -3.64
N LEU A 56 8.02 5.94 -2.53
CA LEU A 56 8.56 6.09 -1.18
C LEU A 56 9.72 5.10 -0.93
N LEU A 57 10.80 5.59 -0.31
CA LEU A 57 12.08 4.88 -0.18
C LEU A 57 11.94 3.45 0.36
N ARG A 58 11.17 3.25 1.44
CA ARG A 58 10.93 1.91 2.03
C ARG A 58 10.32 0.90 1.06
N ALA A 59 9.44 1.36 0.16
CA ALA A 59 8.85 0.50 -0.85
C ALA A 59 9.85 0.21 -1.98
N ARG A 60 10.59 1.23 -2.45
CA ARG A 60 11.63 1.06 -3.46
C ARG A 60 12.72 0.12 -2.99
N GLU A 61 13.25 0.30 -1.76
CA GLU A 61 14.26 -0.60 -1.20
C GLU A 61 13.74 -2.04 -1.11
N THR A 62 12.48 -2.23 -0.70
CA THR A 62 11.88 -3.58 -0.65
C THR A 62 11.80 -4.19 -2.05
N ALA A 63 11.32 -3.42 -3.04
CA ALA A 63 11.17 -3.88 -4.41
C ALA A 63 12.51 -4.25 -5.06
N GLU A 64 13.56 -3.44 -4.83
CA GLU A 64 14.90 -3.70 -5.35
C GLU A 64 15.50 -4.97 -4.74
N LEU A 65 15.39 -5.15 -3.42
CA LEU A 65 15.88 -6.36 -2.75
C LEU A 65 15.17 -7.62 -3.25
N ILE A 66 13.84 -7.56 -3.45
CA ILE A 66 13.08 -8.66 -4.06
C ILE A 66 13.56 -8.91 -5.49
N ARG A 67 13.75 -7.85 -6.29
CA ARG A 67 14.24 -7.97 -7.67
C ARG A 67 15.61 -8.65 -7.74
N GLU A 68 16.54 -8.26 -6.85
CA GLU A 68 17.85 -8.93 -6.74
C GLU A 68 17.72 -10.43 -6.49
N GLU A 69 16.89 -10.84 -5.55
CA GLU A 69 16.66 -12.26 -5.22
C GLU A 69 15.97 -13.04 -6.37
N LEU A 70 15.21 -12.34 -7.23
CA LEU A 70 14.58 -12.91 -8.44
C LEU A 70 15.49 -12.91 -9.68
N GLY A 71 16.78 -12.59 -9.53
CA GLY A 71 17.77 -12.61 -10.62
C GLY A 71 18.14 -11.24 -11.21
N GLY A 72 17.56 -10.16 -10.71
CA GLY A 72 17.96 -8.77 -11.01
C GLY A 72 17.46 -8.19 -12.34
N GLU A 73 16.90 -8.99 -13.25
CA GLU A 73 16.56 -8.56 -14.61
C GLU A 73 15.12 -8.09 -14.80
N LEU A 74 14.26 -8.28 -13.81
CA LEU A 74 12.85 -7.90 -13.91
C LEU A 74 12.70 -6.39 -14.11
N PRO A 75 11.83 -5.93 -15.05
CA PRO A 75 11.47 -4.54 -15.14
C PRO A 75 10.90 -4.02 -13.85
N LEU A 76 11.37 -2.85 -13.38
CA LEU A 76 10.86 -2.17 -12.20
C LEU A 76 10.43 -0.76 -12.59
N VAL A 77 9.17 -0.44 -12.34
CA VAL A 77 8.54 0.84 -12.64
C VAL A 77 8.10 1.50 -11.33
N VAL A 78 8.41 2.77 -11.18
CA VAL A 78 7.95 3.58 -10.04
C VAL A 78 6.64 4.25 -10.40
N ASP A 79 5.59 3.97 -9.60
CA ASP A 79 4.28 4.62 -9.77
C ASP A 79 3.85 5.29 -8.45
N PRO A 80 3.78 6.64 -8.41
CA PRO A 80 3.40 7.38 -7.21
C PRO A 80 1.96 7.10 -6.74
N ARG A 81 1.10 6.56 -7.59
CA ARG A 81 -0.27 6.16 -7.21
C ARG A 81 -0.30 5.04 -6.16
N LEU A 82 0.79 4.27 -6.01
CA LEU A 82 0.94 3.22 -4.99
C LEU A 82 1.41 3.76 -3.63
N ALA A 83 1.61 5.06 -3.46
CA ALA A 83 2.06 5.64 -2.20
C ALA A 83 1.08 5.39 -1.04
N GLU A 84 1.61 5.42 0.20
CA GLU A 84 0.80 5.43 1.43
C GLU A 84 -0.09 6.68 1.46
N THR A 85 -1.07 6.74 2.34
CA THR A 85 -1.86 7.95 2.57
C THR A 85 -0.95 9.13 2.88
N HIS A 86 -1.12 10.24 2.17
CA HIS A 86 -0.52 11.52 2.58
C HIS A 86 -1.23 11.98 3.85
N ARG A 87 -0.55 11.86 4.98
CA ARG A 87 -1.13 12.14 6.29
C ARG A 87 -0.89 13.56 6.79
N GLY A 88 -0.25 14.40 5.97
CA GLY A 88 -0.07 15.82 6.22
C GLY A 88 0.57 16.08 7.58
N GLU A 89 -0.11 16.88 8.41
CA GLU A 89 0.42 17.33 9.70
C GLU A 89 0.67 16.19 10.72
N TRP A 90 0.08 15.01 10.51
CA TRP A 90 0.33 13.87 11.39
C TRP A 90 1.64 13.15 11.07
N GLU A 91 2.25 13.41 9.91
CA GLU A 91 3.48 12.74 9.52
C GLU A 91 4.61 13.05 10.50
N THR A 92 5.44 12.04 10.77
CA THR A 92 6.56 12.07 11.73
C THR A 92 6.18 12.07 13.21
N GLN A 93 4.93 12.35 13.55
CA GLN A 93 4.48 12.37 14.95
C GLN A 93 4.33 10.94 15.50
N LEU A 94 4.44 10.78 16.80
CA LEU A 94 4.09 9.52 17.45
C LEU A 94 2.56 9.37 17.49
N PHE A 95 2.06 8.18 17.21
CA PHE A 95 0.60 7.96 17.27
C PHE A 95 0.00 8.28 18.65
N LYS A 96 0.74 8.01 19.74
CA LYS A 96 0.31 8.36 21.10
C LYS A 96 0.14 9.87 21.30
N ASP A 97 0.99 10.69 20.67
CA ASP A 97 0.95 12.15 20.79
C ASP A 97 -0.24 12.69 19.98
N ILE A 98 -0.45 12.18 18.74
CA ILE A 98 -1.64 12.50 17.93
C ILE A 98 -2.93 12.21 18.71
N MET A 99 -3.01 11.01 19.35
CA MET A 99 -4.17 10.62 20.16
C MET A 99 -4.42 11.57 21.35
N ALA A 100 -3.35 12.09 21.94
CA ALA A 100 -3.42 12.97 23.11
C ALA A 100 -3.73 14.42 22.72
N GLU A 101 -3.13 14.92 21.63
CA GLU A 101 -3.19 16.32 21.21
C GLU A 101 -4.39 16.61 20.32
N GLU A 102 -4.83 15.61 19.52
CA GLU A 102 -5.94 15.72 18.56
C GLU A 102 -7.01 14.62 18.77
N PRO A 103 -7.58 14.45 19.96
CA PRO A 103 -8.47 13.32 20.29
C PRO A 103 -9.74 13.28 19.44
N GLU A 104 -10.26 14.43 19.00
CA GLU A 104 -11.46 14.49 18.16
C GLU A 104 -11.15 14.08 16.71
N SER A 105 -10.05 14.58 16.14
CA SER A 105 -9.57 14.18 14.81
C SER A 105 -9.24 12.69 14.78
N TRP A 106 -8.57 12.20 15.84
CA TRP A 106 -8.27 10.78 15.96
C TRP A 106 -9.54 9.91 16.03
N ARG A 107 -10.52 10.32 16.83
CA ARG A 107 -11.80 9.61 16.92
C ARG A 107 -12.52 9.60 15.58
N HIS A 108 -12.61 10.75 14.88
CA HIS A 108 -13.21 10.83 13.56
C HIS A 108 -12.52 9.89 12.57
N TYR A 109 -11.18 9.89 12.51
CA TYR A 109 -10.41 8.96 11.69
C TYR A 109 -10.72 7.49 12.00
N ARG A 110 -10.97 7.15 13.27
CA ARG A 110 -11.23 5.78 13.70
C ARG A 110 -12.66 5.32 13.45
N GLU A 111 -13.63 6.20 13.64
CA GLU A 111 -15.06 5.87 13.60
C GLU A 111 -15.69 6.17 12.23
N HIS A 112 -15.16 7.14 11.49
CA HIS A 112 -15.68 7.61 10.22
C HIS A 112 -14.56 7.80 9.16
N PRO A 113 -13.78 6.75 8.88
CA PRO A 113 -12.65 6.84 7.95
C PRO A 113 -13.07 7.24 6.53
N GLU A 114 -14.32 6.97 6.14
CA GLU A 114 -14.88 7.29 4.81
C GLU A 114 -15.06 8.80 4.57
N THR A 115 -15.23 9.58 5.64
CA THR A 115 -15.40 11.05 5.57
C THR A 115 -14.17 11.80 6.05
N PHE A 116 -13.22 11.10 6.69
CA PHE A 116 -12.05 11.73 7.27
C PHE A 116 -11.05 12.18 6.20
N ARG A 117 -10.55 13.40 6.36
CA ARG A 117 -9.40 13.94 5.61
C ARG A 117 -8.29 14.32 6.58
N PHE A 118 -7.08 13.89 6.31
CA PHE A 118 -5.92 14.26 7.11
C PHE A 118 -5.64 15.77 7.01
N PRO A 119 -5.38 16.49 8.11
CA PRO A 119 -4.98 17.89 8.07
C PRO A 119 -3.74 18.10 7.19
N GLY A 120 -3.84 18.98 6.18
CA GLY A 120 -2.77 19.16 5.20
C GLY A 120 -2.49 17.97 4.28
N GLY A 121 -3.32 16.93 4.33
CA GLY A 121 -3.14 15.68 3.59
C GLY A 121 -4.34 15.31 2.69
N GLU A 122 -4.40 14.03 2.33
CA GLU A 122 -5.48 13.46 1.51
C GLU A 122 -6.54 12.75 2.36
N SER A 123 -7.69 12.42 1.77
CA SER A 123 -8.66 11.50 2.35
C SER A 123 -8.31 10.05 1.96
N LEU A 124 -8.87 9.08 2.70
CA LEU A 124 -8.75 7.66 2.31
C LEU A 124 -9.43 7.37 0.96
N ALA A 125 -10.48 8.13 0.62
CA ALA A 125 -11.13 8.02 -0.68
C ALA A 125 -10.22 8.49 -1.84
N ASP A 126 -9.46 9.58 -1.64
CA ASP A 126 -8.47 10.03 -2.64
C ASP A 126 -7.40 8.96 -2.86
N GLN A 127 -6.88 8.39 -1.77
CA GLN A 127 -5.90 7.29 -1.83
C GLN A 127 -6.49 6.06 -2.54
N GLN A 128 -7.70 5.64 -2.18
CA GLN A 128 -8.35 4.49 -2.80
C GLN A 128 -8.46 4.66 -4.32
N ARG A 129 -8.93 5.82 -4.78
CA ARG A 129 -9.08 6.12 -6.22
C ARG A 129 -7.76 5.99 -6.97
N ARG A 130 -6.65 6.57 -6.44
CA ARG A 130 -5.36 6.50 -7.13
C ARG A 130 -4.76 5.09 -7.12
N VAL A 131 -4.90 4.35 -6.01
CA VAL A 131 -4.44 2.96 -5.91
C VAL A 131 -5.21 2.08 -6.89
N LEU A 132 -6.53 2.16 -6.91
CA LEU A 132 -7.37 1.38 -7.84
C LEU A 132 -7.07 1.73 -9.29
N ALA A 133 -6.82 2.99 -9.63
CA ALA A 133 -6.41 3.37 -10.99
C ALA A 133 -5.09 2.69 -11.41
N CYS A 134 -4.12 2.55 -10.50
CA CYS A 134 -2.90 1.80 -10.77
C CYS A 134 -3.18 0.30 -10.96
N LEU A 135 -4.00 -0.29 -10.09
CA LEU A 135 -4.39 -1.71 -10.20
C LEU A 135 -5.09 -2.00 -11.53
N ARG A 136 -5.99 -1.11 -11.98
CA ARG A 136 -6.67 -1.21 -13.27
C ARG A 136 -5.68 -1.27 -14.43
N ASP A 137 -4.71 -0.36 -14.45
CA ASP A 137 -3.72 -0.30 -15.52
C ASP A 137 -2.84 -1.56 -15.53
N CYS A 138 -2.41 -2.04 -14.37
CA CYS A 138 -1.67 -3.30 -14.26
C CYS A 138 -2.51 -4.52 -14.66
N ALA A 139 -3.80 -4.55 -14.32
CA ALA A 139 -4.70 -5.63 -14.73
C ALA A 139 -4.92 -5.64 -16.26
N THR A 140 -4.91 -4.48 -16.90
CA THR A 140 -5.06 -4.33 -18.36
C THR A 140 -3.76 -4.69 -19.10
N ASP A 141 -2.60 -4.45 -18.49
CA ASP A 141 -1.28 -4.78 -19.07
C ASP A 141 -1.11 -6.28 -19.35
N GLY A 142 -1.75 -7.12 -18.54
CA GLY A 142 -1.81 -8.56 -18.79
C GLY A 142 -0.59 -9.35 -18.35
N ARG A 143 0.34 -8.77 -17.58
CA ARG A 143 1.48 -9.44 -16.95
C ARG A 143 1.18 -9.84 -15.52
N THR A 144 1.80 -10.93 -15.04
CA THR A 144 1.84 -11.20 -13.59
C THR A 144 2.72 -10.15 -12.93
N THR A 145 2.10 -9.25 -12.17
CA THR A 145 2.74 -8.04 -11.66
C THR A 145 2.83 -8.04 -10.14
N LEU A 146 4.01 -7.76 -9.61
CA LEU A 146 4.23 -7.47 -8.20
C LEU A 146 4.03 -5.97 -7.96
N LEU A 147 3.12 -5.62 -7.08
CA LEU A 147 2.77 -4.25 -6.69
C LEU A 147 3.32 -3.99 -5.27
N MET A 148 4.46 -3.30 -5.19
CA MET A 148 5.08 -2.96 -3.92
C MET A 148 4.49 -1.66 -3.37
N THR A 149 3.77 -1.77 -2.24
CA THR A 149 2.98 -0.67 -1.70
C THR A 149 3.00 -0.64 -0.16
N HIS A 150 1.95 -0.14 0.47
CA HIS A 150 1.86 0.17 1.90
C HIS A 150 0.61 -0.43 2.53
N GLY A 151 0.59 -0.47 3.87
CA GLY A 151 -0.52 -1.05 4.61
C GLY A 151 -1.87 -0.37 4.36
N GLY A 152 -1.91 0.95 4.28
CA GLY A 152 -3.12 1.70 3.98
C GLY A 152 -3.65 1.41 2.57
N SER A 153 -2.75 1.39 1.58
CA SER A 153 -3.10 1.11 0.18
C SER A 153 -3.70 -0.29 0.01
N ILE A 154 -3.11 -1.31 0.66
CA ILE A 154 -3.62 -2.69 0.60
C ILE A 154 -5.00 -2.78 1.26
N ARG A 155 -5.20 -2.17 2.42
CA ARG A 155 -6.51 -2.15 3.10
C ARG A 155 -7.59 -1.54 2.23
N LEU A 156 -7.32 -0.41 1.59
CA LEU A 156 -8.27 0.25 0.70
C LEU A 156 -8.56 -0.56 -0.57
N ALA A 157 -7.54 -1.23 -1.12
CA ALA A 157 -7.76 -2.17 -2.22
C ALA A 157 -8.66 -3.32 -1.78
N ARG A 158 -8.42 -3.92 -0.60
CA ARG A 158 -9.27 -4.98 -0.05
C ARG A 158 -10.70 -4.52 0.19
N CYS A 159 -10.93 -3.35 0.79
CA CYS A 159 -12.29 -2.81 0.95
C CYS A 159 -13.05 -2.84 -0.38
N PHE A 160 -12.44 -2.39 -1.48
CA PHE A 160 -13.05 -2.46 -2.80
C PHE A 160 -13.21 -3.89 -3.32
N LEU A 161 -12.18 -4.72 -3.23
CA LEU A 161 -12.17 -6.08 -3.79
C LEU A 161 -13.20 -6.99 -3.12
N GLU A 162 -13.38 -6.85 -1.82
CA GLU A 162 -14.30 -7.62 -0.98
C GLU A 162 -15.73 -7.04 -0.97
N GLY A 163 -15.94 -5.89 -1.64
CA GLY A 163 -17.26 -5.24 -1.71
C GLY A 163 -17.65 -4.48 -0.44
N HIS A 164 -16.66 -4.11 0.37
CA HIS A 164 -16.85 -3.28 1.54
C HIS A 164 -16.63 -1.80 1.22
N GLY A 165 -17.22 -0.91 2.02
CA GLY A 165 -16.91 0.52 2.00
C GLY A 165 -15.59 0.82 2.73
N ILE A 166 -15.17 2.10 2.67
CA ILE A 166 -13.97 2.58 3.40
C ILE A 166 -14.18 2.52 4.92
N ASP A 167 -15.41 2.49 5.42
CA ASP A 167 -15.78 2.26 6.81
C ASP A 167 -15.15 0.99 7.39
N ALA A 168 -14.96 -0.07 6.58
CA ALA A 168 -14.28 -1.30 6.97
C ALA A 168 -12.73 -1.18 7.02
N PHE A 169 -12.16 -0.03 6.73
CA PHE A 169 -10.70 0.17 6.63
C PHE A 169 -9.93 -0.28 7.88
N HIS A 170 -10.46 -0.06 9.08
CA HIS A 170 -9.79 -0.40 10.32
C HIS A 170 -9.94 -1.87 10.74
N GLU A 171 -10.88 -2.60 10.15
CA GLU A 171 -11.10 -4.02 10.41
C GLU A 171 -10.10 -4.89 9.64
N THR A 172 -9.61 -4.38 8.50
CA THR A 172 -8.65 -5.06 7.63
C THR A 172 -7.23 -4.93 8.18
N ARG A 173 -6.53 -6.05 8.38
CA ARG A 173 -5.13 -6.07 8.84
C ARG A 173 -4.20 -6.51 7.73
N THR A 174 -3.02 -5.91 7.66
CA THR A 174 -1.95 -6.27 6.72
C THR A 174 -0.63 -6.41 7.48
N ALA A 175 0.03 -7.56 7.36
CA ALA A 175 1.37 -7.76 7.91
C ALA A 175 2.44 -7.18 6.98
N ASN A 176 3.62 -6.78 7.54
CA ASN A 176 4.79 -6.48 6.72
C ASN A 176 5.23 -7.75 5.99
N GLY A 177 5.50 -7.65 4.68
CA GLY A 177 5.83 -8.81 3.84
C GLY A 177 4.65 -9.75 3.55
N GLY A 178 3.42 -9.39 3.94
CA GLY A 178 2.23 -10.11 3.52
C GLY A 178 2.00 -9.96 2.01
N VAL A 179 1.52 -11.04 1.37
CA VAL A 179 1.21 -11.08 -0.06
C VAL A 179 -0.28 -11.25 -0.23
N ASP A 180 -0.93 -10.32 -0.91
CA ASP A 180 -2.32 -10.41 -1.32
C ASP A 180 -2.38 -10.71 -2.82
N GLU A 181 -3.00 -11.82 -3.18
CA GLU A 181 -3.17 -12.22 -4.57
C GLU A 181 -4.51 -11.76 -5.10
N VAL A 182 -4.49 -11.06 -6.22
CA VAL A 182 -5.69 -10.53 -6.86
C VAL A 182 -5.75 -11.05 -8.30
N ALA A 183 -6.81 -11.79 -8.62
CA ALA A 183 -7.10 -12.22 -9.99
C ALA A 183 -7.49 -10.99 -10.85
N THR A 184 -7.01 -10.96 -12.08
CA THR A 184 -7.25 -9.81 -12.98
C THR A 184 -8.54 -9.90 -13.79
N ASP A 185 -9.20 -11.07 -13.83
CA ASP A 185 -10.40 -11.30 -14.64
C ASP A 185 -11.55 -10.38 -14.22
N GLY A 186 -11.97 -9.51 -15.12
CA GLY A 186 -13.02 -8.51 -14.89
C GLY A 186 -12.64 -7.36 -13.94
N LEU A 187 -11.43 -7.37 -13.37
CA LEU A 187 -11.02 -6.37 -12.38
C LEU A 187 -11.01 -4.95 -12.96
N ALA A 188 -10.45 -4.77 -14.14
CA ALA A 188 -10.36 -3.45 -14.78
C ALA A 188 -11.75 -2.83 -14.98
N ALA A 189 -12.72 -3.61 -15.50
CA ALA A 189 -14.08 -3.14 -15.70
C ALA A 189 -14.79 -2.77 -14.38
N ARG A 190 -14.58 -3.56 -13.32
CA ARG A 190 -15.11 -3.24 -11.97
C ARG A 190 -14.54 -1.92 -11.43
N ILE A 191 -13.24 -1.71 -11.62
CA ILE A 191 -12.58 -0.48 -11.18
C ILE A 191 -13.07 0.71 -12.02
N ASP A 192 -13.21 0.57 -13.33
CA ASP A 192 -13.72 1.65 -14.20
C ASP A 192 -15.15 2.06 -13.80
N ALA A 193 -16.02 1.11 -13.50
CA ALA A 193 -17.36 1.40 -12.98
C ALA A 193 -17.32 2.18 -11.66
N PHE A 194 -16.47 1.78 -10.73
CA PHE A 194 -16.26 2.48 -9.45
C PHE A 194 -15.72 3.91 -9.65
N LEU A 195 -14.69 4.07 -10.49
CA LEU A 195 -14.05 5.38 -10.72
C LEU A 195 -14.97 6.37 -11.43
N SER A 196 -15.88 5.89 -12.30
CA SER A 196 -16.87 6.71 -13.00
C SER A 196 -18.07 7.08 -12.13
N GLY A 197 -18.21 6.51 -10.94
CA GLY A 197 -19.36 6.74 -10.07
C GLY A 197 -20.63 6.00 -10.53
N ALA A 198 -20.50 4.98 -11.37
CA ALA A 198 -21.60 4.18 -11.91
C ALA A 198 -21.89 2.89 -11.10
N GLY A 199 -21.33 2.81 -9.86
CA GLY A 199 -21.48 1.66 -8.96
C GLY A 199 -22.29 2.01 -7.72
#